data_5693dc458444c6c79656b5952a7d1e72
#
_entry.id   5693dc458444c6c79656b5952a7d1e72
#
_cell.length_a   1.000
_cell.length_b   1.000
_cell.length_c   1.000
_cell.angle_alpha   90.00
_cell.angle_beta   90.00
_cell.angle_gamma   90.00
#
_symmetry.space_group_name_H-M   'P 1'
#
loop_
_entity.id
_entity.type
_entity.pdbx_description
1 polymer ?
#
loop_
_entity_poly.entity_id
_entity_poly.type
_entity_poly.pdbx_seq_one_letter_code
_entity_poly.pdbx_strand_id
1 'polypeptide(L)'
;MVGFTPSCLQPWLACAPLVPELLAESHAAALEGYSPGKAIAAQLDADQLNGRHALDKAQYVWIKTMLEGQILTWGGDRVDMANSMEARPAFLDHHLAAVAVQVPPELRIKGKTEKYVLREAMAGLLPEVLYRREKFAFMAPPAHTEPEKWEQMKQLADDYLSDEAIDAAGLLSKAGVRALFARHEDPATTDAERVQMDAVINHLLGVQMLHRMFVAEDVPALARREADRLGWRVLMPV
;
A
#
# COMPACT_ATOMS: atom_id res chain seq x y z
N MET A 1 3.27 11.91 22.49
CA MET A 1 2.18 11.82 21.50
C MET A 1 1.68 10.37 21.37
N VAL A 2 2.14 9.53 20.42
CA VAL A 2 1.67 8.14 20.34
C VAL A 2 2.27 7.24 21.42
N GLY A 3 3.58 7.28 21.60
CA GLY A 3 4.33 6.53 22.63
C GLY A 3 4.77 5.11 22.21
N PHE A 4 4.37 4.66 21.02
CA PHE A 4 4.74 3.37 20.42
C PHE A 4 4.60 3.45 18.90
N THR A 5 5.18 2.48 18.18
CA THR A 5 4.96 2.32 16.73
C THR A 5 3.74 1.44 16.49
N PRO A 6 2.65 1.97 15.91
CA PRO A 6 1.49 1.16 15.58
C PRO A 6 1.85 0.02 14.62
N SER A 7 1.25 -1.16 14.83
CA SER A 7 1.57 -2.37 14.06
C SER A 7 1.36 -2.20 12.55
N CYS A 8 0.40 -1.38 12.15
CA CYS A 8 0.15 -1.08 10.73
C CYS A 8 1.30 -0.35 10.02
N LEU A 9 2.15 0.37 10.75
CA LEU A 9 3.31 1.08 10.21
C LEU A 9 4.60 0.27 10.28
N GLN A 10 4.66 -0.77 11.12
CA GLN A 10 5.89 -1.53 11.35
C GLN A 10 6.51 -2.10 10.06
N PRO A 11 5.75 -2.77 9.17
CA PRO A 11 6.32 -3.32 7.94
C PRO A 11 6.92 -2.23 7.03
N TRP A 12 6.23 -1.11 6.89
CA TRP A 12 6.67 0.01 6.07
C TRP A 12 7.90 0.71 6.62
N LEU A 13 7.94 0.94 7.93
CA LEU A 13 9.09 1.54 8.60
C LEU A 13 10.29 0.59 8.63
N ALA A 14 10.08 -0.71 8.62
CA ALA A 14 11.15 -1.70 8.49
C ALA A 14 11.83 -1.66 7.11
N CYS A 15 11.06 -1.35 6.04
CA CYS A 15 11.61 -1.20 4.70
C CYS A 15 12.28 0.16 4.45
N ALA A 16 11.98 1.18 5.26
CA ALA A 16 12.48 2.53 5.05
C ALA A 16 14.02 2.66 4.93
N PRO A 17 14.83 1.92 5.69
CA PRO A 17 16.30 1.95 5.55
C PRO A 17 16.82 1.47 4.19
N LEU A 18 16.06 0.63 3.48
CA LEU A 18 16.44 0.13 2.15
C LEU A 18 16.25 1.18 1.04
N VAL A 19 15.36 2.14 1.24
CA VAL A 19 14.98 3.10 0.20
C VAL A 19 16.17 3.91 -0.33
N PRO A 20 17.06 4.50 0.48
CA PRO A 20 18.20 5.24 -0.03
C PRO A 20 19.15 4.40 -0.89
N GLU A 21 19.29 3.11 -0.59
CA GLU A 21 20.16 2.19 -1.33
C GLU A 21 19.59 1.85 -2.71
N LEU A 22 18.27 1.96 -2.87
CA LEU A 22 17.53 1.64 -4.08
C LEU A 22 17.36 2.83 -5.03
N LEU A 23 17.60 4.05 -4.54
CA LEU A 23 17.46 5.27 -5.32
C LEU A 23 18.76 5.67 -6.01
N ALA A 24 18.63 6.37 -7.15
CA ALA A 24 19.75 7.06 -7.75
C ALA A 24 20.38 8.05 -6.75
N GLU A 25 21.70 8.27 -6.83
CA GLU A 25 22.48 9.05 -5.85
C GLU A 25 21.87 10.44 -5.59
N SER A 26 21.45 11.14 -6.62
CA SER A 26 20.82 12.47 -6.49
C SER A 26 19.53 12.44 -5.68
N HIS A 27 18.73 11.39 -5.83
CA HIS A 27 17.47 11.22 -5.11
C HIS A 27 17.72 10.74 -3.67
N ALA A 28 18.68 9.86 -3.47
CA ALA A 28 19.10 9.42 -2.14
C ALA A 28 19.62 10.60 -1.31
N ALA A 29 20.46 11.45 -1.90
CA ALA A 29 20.96 12.67 -1.26
C ALA A 29 19.83 13.66 -0.88
N ALA A 30 18.81 13.79 -1.71
CA ALA A 30 17.65 14.63 -1.42
C ALA A 30 16.81 14.13 -0.21
N LEU A 31 16.95 12.86 0.14
CA LEU A 31 16.27 12.25 1.31
C LEU A 31 17.14 12.23 2.56
N GLU A 32 18.34 12.82 2.54
CA GLU A 32 19.22 12.87 3.71
C GLU A 32 18.49 13.56 4.89
N GLY A 33 18.48 12.89 6.04
CA GLY A 33 17.78 13.37 7.24
C GLY A 33 16.24 13.20 7.21
N TYR A 34 15.66 12.76 6.10
CA TYR A 34 14.22 12.47 6.03
C TYR A 34 13.88 11.20 6.83
N SER A 35 12.77 11.25 7.56
CA SER A 35 12.23 10.12 8.30
C SER A 35 10.74 10.03 8.08
N PRO A 36 10.22 8.94 7.44
CA PRO A 36 8.79 8.75 7.26
C PRO A 36 8.00 8.78 8.57
N GLY A 37 8.55 8.18 9.63
CA GLY A 37 7.94 8.18 10.96
C GLY A 37 7.82 9.60 11.55
N LYS A 38 8.83 10.45 11.37
CA LYS A 38 8.76 11.87 11.79
C LYS A 38 7.76 12.66 10.95
N ALA A 39 7.72 12.44 9.64
CA ALA A 39 6.78 13.08 8.73
C ALA A 39 5.33 12.73 9.08
N ILE A 40 5.04 11.46 9.35
CA ILE A 40 3.72 11.02 9.83
C ILE A 40 3.42 11.68 11.18
N ALA A 41 4.34 11.62 12.15
CA ALA A 41 4.14 12.19 13.47
C ALA A 41 3.83 13.70 13.44
N ALA A 42 4.43 14.43 12.50
CA ALA A 42 4.20 15.88 12.33
C ALA A 42 2.78 16.21 11.82
N GLN A 43 2.08 15.25 11.19
CA GLN A 43 0.72 15.42 10.69
C GLN A 43 -0.36 14.98 11.71
N LEU A 44 0.05 14.41 12.85
CA LEU A 44 -0.88 13.94 13.86
C LEU A 44 -1.23 15.09 14.82
N ASP A 45 -2.52 15.22 15.12
CA ASP A 45 -3.01 16.17 16.11
C ASP A 45 -2.78 15.64 17.53
N ALA A 46 -1.95 16.35 18.29
CA ALA A 46 -1.61 15.97 19.65
C ALA A 46 -2.83 16.01 20.59
N ASP A 47 -3.77 16.92 20.39
CA ASP A 47 -4.96 17.05 21.23
C ASP A 47 -5.93 15.89 21.02
N GLN A 48 -5.92 15.30 19.82
CA GLN A 48 -6.67 14.08 19.53
C GLN A 48 -6.04 12.82 20.11
N LEU A 49 -4.76 12.86 20.48
CA LEU A 49 -3.99 11.70 20.93
C LEU A 49 -3.70 11.69 22.42
N ASN A 50 -3.53 12.88 23.05
CA ASN A 50 -3.16 12.96 24.44
C ASN A 50 -4.25 12.40 25.37
N GLY A 51 -3.82 11.59 26.34
CA GLY A 51 -4.75 10.92 27.28
C GLY A 51 -5.59 9.79 26.72
N ARG A 52 -5.51 9.50 25.40
CA ARG A 52 -6.28 8.41 24.78
C ARG A 52 -5.67 7.04 25.07
N HIS A 53 -6.54 6.03 25.07
CA HIS A 53 -6.13 4.63 25.14
C HIS A 53 -5.23 4.25 23.95
N ALA A 54 -4.33 3.28 24.13
CA ALA A 54 -3.39 2.86 23.08
C ALA A 54 -4.10 2.42 21.79
N LEU A 55 -5.23 1.72 21.91
CA LEU A 55 -6.03 1.30 20.76
C LEU A 55 -6.59 2.51 19.98
N ASP A 56 -7.06 3.56 20.65
CA ASP A 56 -7.54 4.78 20.00
C ASP A 56 -6.43 5.48 19.23
N LYS A 57 -5.25 5.58 19.83
CA LYS A 57 -4.06 6.13 19.18
C LYS A 57 -3.67 5.32 17.94
N ALA A 58 -3.65 3.99 18.03
CA ALA A 58 -3.34 3.13 16.91
C ALA A 58 -4.35 3.27 15.78
N GLN A 59 -5.65 3.32 16.09
CA GLN A 59 -6.71 3.51 15.11
C GLN A 59 -6.66 4.91 14.46
N TYR A 60 -6.39 5.97 15.23
CA TYR A 60 -6.23 7.30 14.69
C TYR A 60 -5.08 7.37 13.67
N VAL A 61 -3.92 6.80 14.02
CA VAL A 61 -2.79 6.73 13.10
C VAL A 61 -3.15 5.90 11.86
N TRP A 62 -3.83 4.76 12.04
CA TRP A 62 -4.26 3.92 10.92
C TRP A 62 -5.20 4.65 9.96
N ILE A 63 -6.17 5.40 10.49
CA ILE A 63 -7.11 6.21 9.68
C ILE A 63 -6.34 7.25 8.88
N LYS A 64 -5.41 7.98 9.51
CA LYS A 64 -4.63 9.06 8.88
C LYS A 64 -3.56 8.58 7.90
N THR A 65 -3.25 7.31 7.88
CA THR A 65 -2.20 6.74 7.01
C THR A 65 -2.78 5.68 6.07
N MET A 66 -3.11 4.51 6.60
CA MET A 66 -3.50 3.35 5.80
C MET A 66 -4.90 3.48 5.19
N LEU A 67 -5.88 3.96 5.97
CA LEU A 67 -7.25 4.10 5.47
C LEU A 67 -7.31 5.16 4.38
N GLU A 68 -6.84 6.37 4.69
CA GLU A 68 -6.89 7.50 3.76
C GLU A 68 -5.96 7.30 2.56
N GLY A 69 -4.68 6.99 2.81
CA GLY A 69 -3.66 6.94 1.77
C GLY A 69 -3.68 5.68 0.92
N GLN A 70 -3.99 4.53 1.52
CA GLN A 70 -3.92 3.24 0.82
C GLN A 70 -5.30 2.69 0.46
N ILE A 71 -6.20 2.55 1.43
CA ILE A 71 -7.45 1.83 1.21
C ILE A 71 -8.43 2.66 0.38
N LEU A 72 -8.72 3.90 0.80
CA LEU A 72 -9.72 4.73 0.13
C LEU A 72 -9.19 5.32 -1.17
N THR A 73 -7.94 5.80 -1.19
CA THR A 73 -7.42 6.51 -2.34
C THR A 73 -7.20 5.57 -3.52
N TRP A 74 -6.41 4.51 -3.40
CA TRP A 74 -6.09 3.69 -4.56
C TRP A 74 -6.68 2.27 -4.56
N GLY A 75 -7.02 1.72 -3.39
CA GLY A 75 -7.74 0.46 -3.32
C GLY A 75 -9.26 0.60 -3.48
N GLY A 76 -9.82 1.81 -3.29
CA GLY A 76 -11.23 2.14 -3.45
C GLY A 76 -11.45 3.10 -4.61
N ASP A 77 -11.51 4.40 -4.35
CA ASP A 77 -11.97 5.42 -5.29
C ASP A 77 -11.32 5.36 -6.67
N ARG A 78 -10.00 5.19 -6.77
CA ARG A 78 -9.31 5.19 -8.06
C ARG A 78 -9.67 3.98 -8.92
N VAL A 79 -9.81 2.82 -8.30
CA VAL A 79 -10.19 1.59 -8.99
C VAL A 79 -11.65 1.65 -9.40
N ASP A 80 -12.52 2.10 -8.50
CA ASP A 80 -13.96 2.23 -8.74
C ASP A 80 -14.22 3.22 -9.87
N MET A 81 -13.63 4.42 -9.80
CA MET A 81 -13.78 5.46 -10.82
C MET A 81 -13.17 5.06 -12.16
N ALA A 82 -12.06 4.33 -12.18
CA ALA A 82 -11.50 3.79 -13.42
C ALA A 82 -12.45 2.80 -14.14
N ASN A 83 -13.36 2.17 -13.38
CA ASN A 83 -14.39 1.28 -13.89
C ASN A 83 -15.79 1.94 -13.95
N SER A 84 -15.87 3.27 -13.88
CA SER A 84 -17.11 4.03 -13.91
C SER A 84 -18.10 3.62 -12.81
N MET A 85 -17.58 3.23 -11.66
CA MET A 85 -18.36 2.85 -10.49
C MET A 85 -18.22 3.90 -9.38
N GLU A 86 -19.28 4.04 -8.59
CA GLU A 86 -19.26 4.80 -7.34
C GLU A 86 -19.50 3.84 -6.18
N ALA A 87 -18.51 3.67 -5.30
CA ALA A 87 -18.66 2.89 -4.09
C ALA A 87 -19.10 3.78 -2.92
N ARG A 88 -20.13 3.33 -2.21
CA ARG A 88 -20.63 3.98 -0.98
C ARG A 88 -20.54 3.01 0.20
N PRO A 89 -19.35 2.86 0.82
CA PRO A 89 -19.14 1.92 1.90
C PRO A 89 -19.97 2.28 3.14
N ALA A 90 -20.92 1.43 3.53
CA ALA A 90 -21.81 1.68 4.67
C ALA A 90 -21.05 1.91 5.99
N PHE A 91 -19.89 1.30 6.18
CA PHE A 91 -19.06 1.49 7.37
C PHE A 91 -18.30 2.84 7.41
N LEU A 92 -18.36 3.63 6.35
CA LEU A 92 -17.81 5.00 6.30
C LEU A 92 -18.91 6.06 6.43
N ASP A 93 -20.16 5.66 6.65
CA ASP A 93 -21.22 6.59 6.99
C ASP A 93 -20.85 7.38 8.24
N HIS A 94 -21.00 8.71 8.17
CA HIS A 94 -20.56 9.61 9.24
C HIS A 94 -21.35 9.43 10.56
N HIS A 95 -22.61 9.02 10.48
CA HIS A 95 -23.40 8.72 11.68
C HIS A 95 -22.92 7.43 12.34
N LEU A 96 -22.65 6.40 11.55
CA LEU A 96 -22.06 5.16 12.05
C LEU A 96 -20.66 5.41 12.64
N ALA A 97 -19.83 6.20 11.95
CA ALA A 97 -18.51 6.56 12.45
C ALA A 97 -18.59 7.32 13.79
N ALA A 98 -19.51 8.27 13.93
CA ALA A 98 -19.73 9.02 15.18
C ALA A 98 -20.09 8.11 16.35
N VAL A 99 -20.85 7.04 16.13
CA VAL A 99 -21.13 6.02 17.14
C VAL A 99 -19.92 5.13 17.40
N ALA A 100 -19.26 4.67 16.33
CA ALA A 100 -18.13 3.74 16.43
C ALA A 100 -16.95 4.29 17.23
N VAL A 101 -16.67 5.61 17.11
CA VAL A 101 -15.57 6.24 17.88
C VAL A 101 -15.85 6.34 19.37
N GLN A 102 -17.12 6.22 19.79
CA GLN A 102 -17.53 6.22 21.19
C GLN A 102 -17.51 4.83 21.83
N VAL A 103 -17.37 3.77 21.05
CA VAL A 103 -17.32 2.40 21.56
C VAL A 103 -16.05 2.21 22.39
N PRO A 104 -16.13 1.79 23.66
CA PRO A 104 -14.95 1.55 24.51
C PRO A 104 -14.02 0.50 23.91
N PRO A 105 -12.69 0.61 24.16
CA PRO A 105 -11.70 -0.33 23.64
C PRO A 105 -12.00 -1.80 23.91
N GLU A 106 -12.48 -2.13 25.11
CA GLU A 106 -12.82 -3.49 25.55
C GLU A 106 -14.02 -4.10 24.82
N LEU A 107 -14.86 -3.26 24.19
CA LEU A 107 -15.96 -3.71 23.32
C LEU A 107 -15.56 -3.78 21.85
N ARG A 108 -14.43 -3.19 21.48
CA ARG A 108 -13.89 -3.30 20.12
C ARG A 108 -13.05 -4.55 19.95
N ILE A 109 -12.24 -4.89 20.97
CA ILE A 109 -11.42 -6.08 21.01
C ILE A 109 -11.61 -6.76 22.38
N LYS A 110 -12.03 -8.03 22.38
CA LYS A 110 -12.17 -8.83 23.59
C LYS A 110 -11.34 -10.10 23.47
N GLY A 111 -10.27 -10.20 24.24
CA GLY A 111 -9.29 -11.25 24.09
C GLY A 111 -8.66 -11.22 22.69
N LYS A 112 -8.86 -12.28 21.90
CA LYS A 112 -8.42 -12.36 20.50
C LYS A 112 -9.50 -12.00 19.48
N THR A 113 -10.70 -11.67 19.93
CA THR A 113 -11.84 -11.37 19.05
C THR A 113 -11.88 -9.90 18.69
N GLU A 114 -11.55 -9.58 17.44
CA GLU A 114 -11.70 -8.25 16.86
C GLU A 114 -13.16 -7.96 16.52
N LYS A 115 -13.54 -6.66 16.47
CA LYS A 115 -14.89 -6.20 16.15
C LYS A 115 -15.94 -6.81 17.07
N TYR A 116 -15.61 -7.00 18.35
CA TYR A 116 -16.41 -7.77 19.29
C TYR A 116 -17.86 -7.31 19.34
N VAL A 117 -18.11 -6.02 19.58
CA VAL A 117 -19.48 -5.48 19.67
C VAL A 117 -20.29 -5.72 18.38
N LEU A 118 -19.65 -5.61 17.21
CA LEU A 118 -20.32 -5.85 15.93
C LEU A 118 -20.66 -7.34 15.75
N ARG A 119 -19.74 -8.23 16.14
CA ARG A 119 -19.99 -9.68 16.09
C ARG A 119 -21.17 -10.05 17.01
N GLU A 120 -21.18 -9.58 18.25
CA GLU A 120 -22.28 -9.85 19.19
C GLU A 120 -23.62 -9.30 18.68
N ALA A 121 -23.63 -8.09 18.09
CA ALA A 121 -24.82 -7.52 17.49
C ALA A 121 -25.37 -8.33 16.31
N MET A 122 -24.53 -9.07 15.62
CA MET A 122 -24.91 -9.90 14.47
C MET A 122 -25.18 -11.37 14.84
N ALA A 123 -25.07 -11.73 16.12
CA ALA A 123 -25.38 -13.09 16.59
C ALA A 123 -26.84 -13.43 16.26
N GLY A 124 -27.05 -14.58 15.64
CA GLY A 124 -28.37 -15.03 15.19
C GLY A 124 -28.94 -14.34 13.94
N LEU A 125 -28.30 -13.25 13.45
CA LEU A 125 -28.68 -12.60 12.18
C LEU A 125 -27.86 -13.16 11.00
N LEU A 126 -26.61 -13.51 11.23
CA LEU A 126 -25.74 -14.10 10.23
C LEU A 126 -25.73 -15.64 10.35
N PRO A 127 -25.54 -16.37 9.23
CA PRO A 127 -25.24 -17.78 9.27
C PRO A 127 -24.04 -18.06 10.19
N GLU A 128 -24.08 -19.16 10.93
CA GLU A 128 -23.06 -19.53 11.93
C GLU A 128 -21.63 -19.54 11.36
N VAL A 129 -21.48 -20.00 10.12
CA VAL A 129 -20.16 -20.01 9.43
C VAL A 129 -19.58 -18.62 9.27
N LEU A 130 -20.39 -17.60 9.00
CA LEU A 130 -19.95 -16.21 8.86
C LEU A 130 -19.72 -15.56 10.22
N TYR A 131 -20.55 -15.88 11.21
CA TYR A 131 -20.40 -15.39 12.58
C TYR A 131 -19.09 -15.86 13.21
N ARG A 132 -18.71 -17.14 13.00
CA ARG A 132 -17.48 -17.73 13.56
C ARG A 132 -16.23 -17.46 12.74
N ARG A 133 -16.38 -17.04 11.48
CA ARG A 133 -15.25 -16.81 10.59
C ARG A 133 -14.27 -15.80 11.18
N GLU A 134 -12.99 -16.16 11.20
CA GLU A 134 -11.93 -15.21 11.51
C GLU A 134 -11.76 -14.21 10.35
N LYS A 135 -11.40 -12.96 10.72
CA LYS A 135 -11.08 -11.94 9.71
C LYS A 135 -9.79 -12.33 9.01
N PHE A 136 -9.84 -12.39 7.70
CA PHE A 136 -8.67 -12.52 6.86
C PHE A 136 -8.53 -11.26 6.00
N ALA A 137 -7.34 -10.65 6.01
CA ALA A 137 -7.07 -9.49 5.15
C ALA A 137 -6.84 -9.95 3.71
N PHE A 138 -7.23 -9.11 2.73
CA PHE A 138 -6.81 -9.31 1.35
C PHE A 138 -5.29 -9.08 1.29
N MET A 139 -4.55 -10.17 1.13
CA MET A 139 -3.12 -10.15 0.89
C MET A 139 -2.84 -11.12 -0.24
N ALA A 140 -2.12 -10.68 -1.26
CA ALA A 140 -1.58 -11.59 -2.25
C ALA A 140 -0.57 -12.53 -1.57
N PRO A 141 -0.54 -13.81 -1.91
CA PRO A 141 0.56 -14.67 -1.49
C PRO A 141 1.88 -14.07 -1.96
N PRO A 142 2.95 -14.14 -1.14
CA PRO A 142 4.27 -13.66 -1.55
C PRO A 142 4.72 -14.37 -2.83
N ALA A 143 5.37 -13.64 -3.74
CA ALA A 143 5.75 -14.18 -5.04
C ALA A 143 6.69 -15.37 -4.93
N HIS A 144 7.64 -15.32 -3.99
CA HIS A 144 8.62 -16.39 -3.77
C HIS A 144 8.02 -17.72 -3.29
N THR A 145 6.78 -17.75 -2.78
CA THR A 145 6.14 -18.99 -2.31
C THR A 145 5.62 -19.87 -3.45
N GLU A 146 5.50 -19.33 -4.66
CA GLU A 146 5.04 -20.03 -5.86
C GLU A 146 6.04 -19.83 -7.00
N PRO A 147 6.75 -20.88 -7.46
CA PRO A 147 7.79 -20.75 -8.47
C PRO A 147 7.37 -20.03 -9.74
N GLU A 148 6.13 -20.28 -10.21
CA GLU A 148 5.59 -19.62 -11.41
C GLU A 148 5.40 -18.11 -11.20
N LYS A 149 4.95 -17.70 -10.03
CA LYS A 149 4.79 -16.26 -9.70
C LYS A 149 6.14 -15.56 -9.58
N TRP A 150 7.10 -16.24 -8.99
CA TRP A 150 8.45 -15.71 -8.89
C TRP A 150 9.08 -15.54 -10.28
N GLU A 151 8.89 -16.52 -11.16
CA GLU A 151 9.37 -16.41 -12.54
C GLU A 151 8.68 -15.26 -13.31
N GLN A 152 7.38 -15.09 -13.17
CA GLN A 152 6.65 -13.94 -13.74
C GLN A 152 7.15 -12.61 -13.17
N MET A 153 7.46 -12.55 -11.88
CA MET A 153 8.04 -11.34 -11.27
C MET A 153 9.41 -11.03 -11.86
N LYS A 154 10.27 -12.04 -12.10
CA LYS A 154 11.56 -11.84 -12.74
C LYS A 154 11.41 -11.36 -14.19
N GLN A 155 10.47 -11.91 -14.96
CA GLN A 155 10.18 -11.43 -16.31
C GLN A 155 9.76 -9.94 -16.31
N LEU A 156 8.91 -9.53 -15.38
CA LEU A 156 8.57 -8.11 -15.23
C LEU A 156 9.79 -7.27 -14.80
N ALA A 157 10.66 -7.82 -13.98
CA ALA A 157 11.89 -7.14 -13.59
C ALA A 157 12.87 -7.00 -14.76
N ASP A 158 12.96 -7.99 -15.63
CA ASP A 158 13.77 -7.90 -16.86
C ASP A 158 13.28 -6.78 -17.79
N ASP A 159 11.95 -6.54 -17.84
CA ASP A 159 11.35 -5.50 -18.68
C ASP A 159 11.45 -4.09 -18.05
N TYR A 160 11.30 -3.96 -16.75
CA TYR A 160 11.13 -2.66 -16.06
C TYR A 160 12.28 -2.30 -15.12
N LEU A 161 13.08 -3.26 -14.68
CA LEU A 161 14.21 -3.06 -13.77
C LEU A 161 15.54 -3.47 -14.42
N SER A 162 15.57 -3.64 -15.77
CA SER A 162 16.82 -3.78 -16.51
C SER A 162 17.67 -2.52 -16.38
N ASP A 163 18.97 -2.64 -16.64
CA ASP A 163 19.88 -1.49 -16.60
C ASP A 163 19.42 -0.36 -17.51
N GLU A 164 18.93 -0.68 -18.70
CA GLU A 164 18.44 0.25 -19.69
C GLU A 164 17.17 0.96 -19.20
N ALA A 165 16.23 0.23 -18.60
CA ALA A 165 15.00 0.80 -18.05
C ALA A 165 15.29 1.73 -16.85
N ILE A 166 16.22 1.33 -15.99
CA ILE A 166 16.66 2.13 -14.84
C ILE A 166 17.35 3.42 -15.30
N ASP A 167 18.25 3.33 -16.29
CA ASP A 167 18.94 4.50 -16.86
C ASP A 167 17.96 5.46 -17.53
N ALA A 168 17.01 4.93 -18.28
CA ALA A 168 15.98 5.75 -18.96
C ALA A 168 15.11 6.55 -17.99
N ALA A 169 14.79 5.99 -16.84
CA ALA A 169 14.01 6.67 -15.81
C ALA A 169 14.86 7.57 -14.90
N GLY A 170 16.11 7.18 -14.62
CA GLY A 170 17.02 7.91 -13.75
C GLY A 170 16.61 7.97 -12.27
N LEU A 171 15.67 7.13 -11.84
CA LEU A 171 15.10 7.15 -10.48
C LEU A 171 15.80 6.20 -9.53
N LEU A 172 16.26 5.05 -10.02
CA LEU A 172 16.74 3.94 -9.22
C LEU A 172 18.26 3.73 -9.38
N SER A 173 18.85 3.04 -8.40
CA SER A 173 20.22 2.57 -8.41
C SER A 173 20.30 1.16 -8.99
N LYS A 174 21.00 0.98 -10.12
CA LYS A 174 21.26 -0.35 -10.68
C LYS A 174 21.94 -1.28 -9.67
N ALA A 175 22.93 -0.76 -8.94
CA ALA A 175 23.63 -1.54 -7.93
C ALA A 175 22.70 -1.96 -6.78
N GLY A 176 21.84 -1.05 -6.32
CA GLY A 176 20.85 -1.32 -5.28
C GLY A 176 19.83 -2.36 -5.70
N VAL A 177 19.29 -2.23 -6.92
CA VAL A 177 18.30 -3.20 -7.46
C VAL A 177 18.95 -4.60 -7.60
N ARG A 178 20.16 -4.69 -8.15
CA ARG A 178 20.88 -5.97 -8.26
C ARG A 178 21.16 -6.59 -6.88
N ALA A 179 21.57 -5.78 -5.91
CA ALA A 179 21.81 -6.25 -4.54
C ALA A 179 20.53 -6.76 -3.86
N LEU A 180 19.38 -6.11 -4.13
CA LEU A 180 18.07 -6.56 -3.63
C LEU A 180 17.72 -7.95 -4.15
N PHE A 181 17.86 -8.18 -5.47
CA PHE A 181 17.58 -9.49 -6.06
C PHE A 181 18.58 -10.56 -5.58
N ALA A 182 19.86 -10.24 -5.54
CA ALA A 182 20.89 -11.17 -5.03
C ALA A 182 20.61 -11.59 -3.58
N ARG A 183 20.19 -10.64 -2.72
CA ARG A 183 19.81 -10.93 -1.34
C ARG A 183 18.50 -11.77 -1.28
N HIS A 184 17.54 -11.49 -2.14
CA HIS A 184 16.30 -12.26 -2.20
C HIS A 184 16.55 -13.73 -2.53
N GLU A 185 17.49 -14.01 -3.44
CA GLU A 185 17.85 -15.36 -3.88
C GLU A 185 18.86 -16.07 -2.96
N ASP A 186 19.46 -15.36 -2.00
CA ASP A 186 20.41 -15.94 -1.05
C ASP A 186 19.71 -17.00 -0.19
N PRO A 187 20.23 -18.23 -0.14
CA PRO A 187 19.71 -19.28 0.71
C PRO A 187 19.68 -18.94 2.21
N ALA A 188 20.53 -18.02 2.66
CA ALA A 188 20.56 -17.56 4.05
C ALA A 188 19.43 -16.58 4.39
N THR A 189 18.76 -16.01 3.39
CA THR A 189 17.64 -15.07 3.60
C THR A 189 16.41 -15.79 4.10
N THR A 190 15.82 -15.28 5.17
CA THR A 190 14.61 -15.83 5.78
C THR A 190 13.36 -15.53 4.95
N ASP A 191 12.31 -16.35 5.08
CA ASP A 191 11.03 -16.11 4.41
C ASP A 191 10.40 -14.76 4.80
N ALA A 192 10.55 -14.33 6.05
CA ALA A 192 10.07 -13.03 6.50
C ALA A 192 10.77 -11.87 5.78
N GLU A 193 12.07 -11.98 5.54
CA GLU A 193 12.84 -11.00 4.75
C GLU A 193 12.43 -11.04 3.28
N ARG A 194 12.21 -12.22 2.70
CA ARG A 194 11.71 -12.37 1.33
C ARG A 194 10.35 -11.70 1.13
N VAL A 195 9.42 -11.87 2.07
CA VAL A 195 8.12 -11.18 2.04
C VAL A 195 8.28 -9.66 1.97
N GLN A 196 9.21 -9.10 2.74
CA GLN A 196 9.51 -7.66 2.69
C GLN A 196 10.12 -7.26 1.35
N MET A 197 11.06 -8.04 0.85
CA MET A 197 11.69 -7.77 -0.45
C MET A 197 10.72 -7.92 -1.61
N ASP A 198 9.82 -8.89 -1.60
CA ASP A 198 8.72 -8.99 -2.59
C ASP A 198 7.89 -7.71 -2.65
N ALA A 199 7.55 -7.15 -1.49
CA ALA A 199 6.82 -5.89 -1.42
C ALA A 199 7.63 -4.72 -2.00
N VAL A 200 8.93 -4.67 -1.72
CA VAL A 200 9.83 -3.64 -2.26
C VAL A 200 9.96 -3.79 -3.78
N ILE A 201 10.20 -5.01 -4.29
CA ILE A 201 10.30 -5.27 -5.74
C ILE A 201 9.01 -4.83 -6.45
N ASN A 202 7.85 -5.19 -5.92
CA ASN A 202 6.56 -4.74 -6.47
C ASN A 202 6.45 -3.21 -6.52
N HIS A 203 6.95 -2.52 -5.50
CA HIS A 203 6.96 -1.05 -5.47
C HIS A 203 7.88 -0.46 -6.54
N LEU A 204 9.08 -1.02 -6.71
CA LEU A 204 10.03 -0.58 -7.75
C LEU A 204 9.44 -0.79 -9.15
N LEU A 205 8.82 -1.94 -9.40
CA LEU A 205 8.10 -2.23 -10.65
C LEU A 205 7.00 -1.19 -10.89
N GLY A 206 6.16 -0.93 -9.87
CA GLY A 206 5.10 0.06 -9.95
C GLY A 206 5.61 1.47 -10.29
N VAL A 207 6.71 1.92 -9.67
CA VAL A 207 7.33 3.22 -9.96
C VAL A 207 7.83 3.28 -11.40
N GLN A 208 8.52 2.26 -11.88
CA GLN A 208 9.04 2.20 -13.25
C GLN A 208 7.91 2.13 -14.29
N MET A 209 6.87 1.34 -14.02
CA MET A 209 5.67 1.29 -14.88
C MET A 209 5.00 2.65 -14.98
N LEU A 210 4.81 3.35 -13.86
CA LEU A 210 4.23 4.69 -13.83
C LEU A 210 5.09 5.68 -14.60
N HIS A 211 6.41 5.65 -14.40
CA HIS A 211 7.32 6.51 -15.15
C HIS A 211 7.21 6.24 -16.66
N ARG A 212 7.27 4.98 -17.08
CA ARG A 212 7.14 4.62 -18.49
C ARG A 212 5.82 5.09 -19.09
N MET A 213 4.69 4.85 -18.40
CA MET A 213 3.36 5.16 -18.92
C MET A 213 3.03 6.65 -18.92
N PHE A 214 3.52 7.43 -17.94
CA PHE A 214 3.06 8.81 -17.73
C PHE A 214 4.13 9.87 -17.93
N VAL A 215 5.40 9.48 -18.00
CA VAL A 215 6.51 10.42 -18.17
C VAL A 215 7.26 10.15 -19.48
N ALA A 216 7.60 8.88 -19.77
CA ALA A 216 8.38 8.52 -20.96
C ALA A 216 7.49 8.42 -22.23
N GLU A 217 6.25 7.95 -22.08
CA GLU A 217 5.32 7.81 -23.20
C GLU A 217 4.45 9.06 -23.40
N ASP A 218 4.24 9.43 -24.66
CA ASP A 218 3.25 10.47 -25.02
C ASP A 218 1.84 9.86 -24.97
N VAL A 219 1.22 9.91 -23.78
CA VAL A 219 -0.13 9.37 -23.54
C VAL A 219 -1.18 9.98 -24.48
N PRO A 220 -1.18 11.30 -24.78
CA PRO A 220 -2.04 11.86 -25.80
C PRO A 220 -1.87 11.24 -27.19
N ALA A 221 -0.63 10.97 -27.62
CA ALA A 221 -0.38 10.31 -28.89
C ALA A 221 -0.82 8.83 -28.88
N LEU A 222 -0.60 8.12 -27.77
CA LEU A 222 -1.13 6.77 -27.55
C LEU A 222 -2.66 6.74 -27.66
N ALA A 223 -3.33 7.63 -26.95
CA ALA A 223 -4.80 7.70 -26.95
C ALA A 223 -5.35 7.97 -28.34
N ARG A 224 -4.71 8.86 -29.14
CA ARG A 224 -5.10 9.12 -30.53
C ARG A 224 -4.95 7.87 -31.38
N ARG A 225 -3.80 7.20 -31.34
CA ARG A 225 -3.57 5.96 -32.10
C ARG A 225 -4.60 4.89 -31.77
N GLU A 226 -4.93 4.74 -30.49
CA GLU A 226 -5.92 3.76 -30.06
C GLU A 226 -7.35 4.13 -30.49
N ALA A 227 -7.70 5.40 -30.42
CA ALA A 227 -8.97 5.91 -30.92
C ALA A 227 -9.11 5.67 -32.43
N ASP A 228 -8.05 5.95 -33.21
CA ASP A 228 -8.01 5.66 -34.65
C ASP A 228 -8.18 4.18 -34.95
N ARG A 229 -7.47 3.31 -34.21
CA ARG A 229 -7.58 1.86 -34.31
C ARG A 229 -9.01 1.35 -34.06
N LEU A 230 -9.70 1.98 -33.10
CA LEU A 230 -11.08 1.65 -32.73
C LEU A 230 -12.14 2.35 -33.59
N GLY A 231 -11.73 3.21 -34.53
CA GLY A 231 -12.62 4.02 -35.34
C GLY A 231 -13.36 5.12 -34.55
N TRP A 232 -12.83 5.54 -33.41
CA TRP A 232 -13.40 6.60 -32.58
C TRP A 232 -12.99 7.98 -33.13
N ARG A 233 -13.96 8.88 -33.24
CA ARG A 233 -13.64 10.29 -33.51
C ARG A 233 -13.31 11.00 -32.20
N VAL A 234 -12.07 11.30 -31.98
CA VAL A 234 -11.64 12.14 -30.85
C VAL A 234 -11.99 13.59 -31.19
N LEU A 235 -13.06 14.10 -30.60
CA LEU A 235 -13.36 15.53 -30.62
C LEU A 235 -12.40 16.23 -29.65
N MET A 236 -11.24 16.65 -30.13
CA MET A 236 -10.35 17.50 -29.34
C MET A 236 -10.94 18.91 -29.32
N PRO A 237 -11.07 19.56 -28.16
CA PRO A 237 -11.32 21.00 -28.14
C PRO A 237 -10.14 21.70 -28.76
N VAL A 238 -10.43 22.63 -29.69
CA VAL A 238 -9.47 23.52 -30.31
C VAL A 238 -8.91 24.48 -29.27
#